data_8e09524bc1a8db3eddf4c3ff4c736508
#
_entry.id   8e09524bc1a8db3eddf4c3ff4c736508
#
_cell.length_a   1.000
_cell.length_b   1.000
_cell.length_c   1.000
_cell.angle_alpha   90.00
_cell.angle_beta   90.00
_cell.angle_gamma   90.00
#
_symmetry.space_group_name_H-M   'P 1'
#
loop_
_entity.id
_entity.type
_entity.pdbx_description
1 polymer ?
#
loop_
_entity_poly.entity_id
_entity_poly.type
_entity_poly.pdbx_seq_one_letter_code
_entity_poly.pdbx_strand_id
1 'polypeptide(L)'
;LGIDNCIDSAYQFINSYSRYEFSEAASVPGGINADGQTEYLDSVVVLRNSLFSTLGQINSEDSTYWMLVPTNDQWTRMVNEYHDYFDYANTVNRRDSMQEANTRLAILSGTVFSRTINPDAAFADSAVSTQAFDYQTRKAMDLEPYNIFYRPFDAGGIFDGTSDMECSNGHVRIASQFNVPKTKTFFRTVKVEAENIRRQDTLIDASQPLPIH
;
A
#
# COMPACT_ATOMS: atom_id res chain seq x y z
N LEU A 1 3.73 -15.05 18.53
CA LEU A 1 2.69 -14.20 17.96
C LEU A 1 1.65 -15.11 17.35
N GLY A 2 0.55 -15.38 18.07
CA GLY A 2 -0.59 -16.07 17.51
C GLY A 2 -1.27 -15.15 16.50
N ILE A 3 -0.82 -15.22 15.24
CA ILE A 3 -1.53 -14.58 14.15
C ILE A 3 -2.84 -15.33 14.03
N ASP A 4 -3.93 -14.58 14.13
CA ASP A 4 -5.24 -15.15 13.88
C ASP A 4 -5.24 -15.64 12.44
N ASN A 5 -5.40 -16.95 12.21
CA ASN A 5 -5.33 -17.59 10.89
C ASN A 5 -6.27 -16.93 9.86
N CYS A 6 -7.18 -16.07 10.31
CA CYS A 6 -8.14 -15.42 9.43
C CYS A 6 -7.54 -14.31 8.52
N ILE A 7 -6.30 -13.86 8.76
CA ILE A 7 -5.59 -12.84 7.95
C ILE A 7 -4.29 -13.36 7.32
N ASP A 8 -4.11 -14.65 7.28
CA ASP A 8 -2.89 -15.32 6.81
C ASP A 8 -2.50 -14.92 5.39
N SER A 9 -3.47 -14.74 4.51
CA SER A 9 -3.24 -14.37 3.11
C SER A 9 -2.56 -13.01 2.96
N ALA A 10 -3.01 -12.01 3.71
CA ALA A 10 -2.39 -10.68 3.72
C ALA A 10 -0.99 -10.73 4.36
N TYR A 11 -0.84 -11.46 5.46
CA TYR A 11 0.44 -11.64 6.12
C TYR A 11 1.47 -12.31 5.21
N GLN A 12 1.13 -13.41 4.55
CA GLN A 12 2.01 -14.11 3.63
C GLN A 12 2.41 -13.24 2.45
N PHE A 13 1.48 -12.45 1.92
CA PHE A 13 1.80 -11.50 0.87
C PHE A 13 2.82 -10.45 1.33
N ILE A 14 2.61 -9.81 2.48
CA ILE A 14 3.57 -8.85 3.03
C ILE A 14 4.93 -9.53 3.27
N ASN A 15 4.92 -10.71 3.86
CA ASN A 15 6.14 -11.43 4.21
C ASN A 15 6.93 -11.91 2.97
N SER A 16 6.26 -12.11 1.83
CA SER A 16 6.93 -12.48 0.57
C SER A 16 7.94 -11.44 0.05
N TYR A 17 7.84 -10.20 0.55
CA TYR A 17 8.77 -9.12 0.26
C TYR A 17 9.95 -9.02 1.26
N SER A 18 10.01 -9.92 2.22
CA SER A 18 11.11 -9.99 3.19
C SER A 18 12.32 -10.71 2.59
N ARG A 19 13.50 -10.12 2.77
CA ARG A 19 14.78 -10.68 2.33
C ARG A 19 15.85 -10.42 3.38
N TYR A 20 16.79 -11.34 3.48
CA TYR A 20 18.02 -11.11 4.25
C TYR A 20 18.98 -10.28 3.40
N GLU A 21 19.42 -9.17 3.96
CA GLU A 21 20.37 -8.24 3.32
C GLU A 21 21.54 -8.00 4.25
N PHE A 22 22.74 -7.89 3.65
CA PHE A 22 23.94 -7.49 4.40
C PHE A 22 23.75 -6.08 4.98
N SER A 23 24.10 -5.92 6.24
CA SER A 23 24.03 -4.64 6.94
C SER A 23 25.44 -4.14 7.25
N GLU A 24 25.91 -3.18 6.46
CA GLU A 24 27.19 -2.53 6.69
C GLU A 24 27.23 -1.86 8.08
N ALA A 25 26.15 -1.20 8.46
CA ALA A 25 26.07 -0.49 9.75
C ALA A 25 26.10 -1.41 10.97
N ALA A 26 25.67 -2.67 10.83
CA ALA A 26 25.68 -3.66 11.91
C ALA A 26 26.92 -4.55 11.87
N SER A 27 27.69 -4.54 10.80
CA SER A 27 28.87 -5.36 10.59
C SER A 27 30.13 -4.66 11.12
N VAL A 28 31.13 -5.47 11.53
CA VAL A 28 32.38 -4.94 12.09
C VAL A 28 33.44 -4.87 10.98
N PRO A 29 33.90 -3.68 10.58
CA PRO A 29 34.90 -3.53 9.55
C PRO A 29 36.29 -4.04 10.07
N GLY A 30 36.99 -4.77 9.24
CA GLY A 30 38.31 -5.35 9.54
C GLY A 30 39.45 -4.65 8.83
N GLY A 31 39.21 -4.04 7.69
CA GLY A 31 40.25 -3.40 6.89
C GLY A 31 39.78 -3.09 5.48
N ILE A 32 40.74 -2.66 4.66
CA ILE A 32 40.52 -2.44 3.23
C ILE A 32 41.37 -3.42 2.46
N ASN A 33 40.78 -4.18 1.54
CA ASN A 33 41.52 -5.15 0.71
C ASN A 33 42.33 -4.45 -0.40
N ALA A 34 43.08 -5.21 -1.17
CA ALA A 34 43.90 -4.71 -2.27
C ALA A 34 43.12 -4.01 -3.37
N ASP A 35 41.81 -4.29 -3.51
CA ASP A 35 40.88 -3.72 -4.47
C ASP A 35 40.18 -2.45 -3.95
N GLY A 36 40.52 -2.00 -2.73
CA GLY A 36 39.94 -0.84 -2.10
C GLY A 36 38.56 -1.08 -1.48
N GLN A 37 38.14 -2.33 -1.31
CA GLN A 37 36.87 -2.70 -0.69
C GLN A 37 37.05 -2.97 0.81
N THR A 38 36.04 -2.61 1.60
CA THR A 38 36.01 -2.89 3.03
C THR A 38 35.80 -4.40 3.25
N GLU A 39 36.73 -5.03 3.97
CA GLU A 39 36.57 -6.37 4.51
C GLU A 39 35.91 -6.27 5.89
N TYR A 40 35.13 -7.29 6.26
CA TYR A 40 34.44 -7.32 7.54
C TYR A 40 34.91 -8.48 8.36
N LEU A 41 35.28 -8.22 9.62
CA LEU A 41 35.64 -9.24 10.62
C LEU A 41 34.41 -10.04 11.04
N ASP A 42 33.27 -9.36 11.10
CA ASP A 42 31.97 -9.96 11.35
C ASP A 42 30.94 -9.38 10.39
N SER A 43 30.23 -10.26 9.71
CA SER A 43 29.24 -9.90 8.69
C SER A 43 27.83 -10.16 9.22
N VAL A 44 27.08 -9.12 9.44
CA VAL A 44 25.70 -9.20 9.93
C VAL A 44 24.72 -9.08 8.78
N VAL A 45 23.78 -10.02 8.70
CA VAL A 45 22.62 -9.94 7.81
C VAL A 45 21.36 -9.60 8.60
N VAL A 46 20.56 -8.72 8.08
CA VAL A 46 19.30 -8.28 8.68
C VAL A 46 18.12 -8.60 7.78
N LEU A 47 17.00 -8.96 8.37
CA LEU A 47 15.75 -9.17 7.61
C LEU A 47 15.16 -7.80 7.28
N ARG A 48 15.02 -7.51 6.00
CA ARG A 48 14.36 -6.29 5.49
C ARG A 48 13.15 -6.66 4.67
N ASN A 49 12.12 -5.82 4.76
CA ASN A 49 10.94 -5.95 3.93
C ASN A 49 10.78 -4.69 3.06
N SER A 50 10.84 -4.87 1.75
CA SER A 50 10.79 -3.74 0.81
C SER A 50 9.44 -3.03 0.76
N LEU A 51 8.34 -3.67 1.20
CA LEU A 51 7.03 -3.02 1.28
C LEU A 51 6.96 -1.96 2.38
N PHE A 52 7.80 -2.03 3.41
CA PHE A 52 7.75 -1.07 4.52
C PHE A 52 8.13 0.35 4.10
N SER A 53 8.83 0.52 2.98
CA SER A 53 9.03 1.84 2.38
C SER A 53 7.76 2.43 1.79
N THR A 54 6.80 1.58 1.41
CA THR A 54 5.52 1.97 0.82
C THR A 54 4.39 1.99 1.84
N LEU A 55 4.28 0.96 2.66
CA LEU A 55 3.19 0.85 3.65
C LEU A 55 3.44 1.68 4.92
N GLY A 56 4.70 1.91 5.27
CA GLY A 56 5.15 2.45 6.55
C GLY A 56 5.94 1.41 7.33
N GLN A 57 6.79 1.86 8.25
CA GLN A 57 7.68 0.99 9.06
C GLN A 57 6.89 0.26 10.16
N ILE A 58 5.92 -0.56 9.76
CA ILE A 58 4.98 -1.23 10.67
C ILE A 58 5.62 -2.25 11.61
N ASN A 59 6.90 -2.57 11.38
CA ASN A 59 7.72 -3.41 12.26
C ASN A 59 8.53 -2.60 13.28
N SER A 60 8.43 -1.28 13.30
CA SER A 60 9.16 -0.42 14.24
C SER A 60 8.41 -0.32 15.57
N GLU A 61 9.09 -0.67 16.66
CA GLU A 61 8.55 -0.51 18.02
C GLU A 61 8.61 0.95 18.51
N ASP A 62 9.32 1.83 17.79
CA ASP A 62 9.43 3.25 18.12
C ASP A 62 8.22 4.08 17.64
N SER A 63 7.30 3.45 16.90
CA SER A 63 6.15 4.12 16.31
C SER A 63 4.89 3.28 16.47
N THR A 64 3.76 3.93 16.65
CA THR A 64 2.46 3.27 16.77
C THR A 64 1.71 3.34 15.46
N TYR A 65 1.20 2.19 15.01
CA TYR A 65 0.44 2.05 13.78
C TYR A 65 -0.91 1.40 14.00
N TRP A 66 -1.85 1.78 13.16
CA TRP A 66 -3.07 1.01 12.92
C TRP A 66 -3.04 0.50 11.49
N MET A 67 -3.51 -0.72 11.30
CA MET A 67 -3.60 -1.33 9.97
C MET A 67 -4.96 -1.98 9.78
N LEU A 68 -5.63 -1.68 8.67
CA LEU A 68 -6.85 -2.35 8.26
C LEU A 68 -6.49 -3.51 7.34
N VAL A 69 -6.86 -4.73 7.73
CA VAL A 69 -6.53 -5.96 6.99
C VAL A 69 -7.82 -6.75 6.71
N PRO A 70 -8.08 -7.16 5.47
CA PRO A 70 -9.21 -8.04 5.15
C PRO A 70 -8.96 -9.47 5.64
N THR A 71 -10.05 -10.17 6.00
CA THR A 71 -9.99 -11.61 6.25
C THR A 71 -9.60 -12.38 4.98
N ASN A 72 -9.15 -13.63 5.11
CA ASN A 72 -8.76 -14.47 3.97
C ASN A 72 -9.85 -14.59 2.91
N ASP A 73 -11.10 -14.76 3.33
CA ASP A 73 -12.24 -14.85 2.40
C ASP A 73 -12.48 -13.53 1.69
N GLN A 74 -12.39 -12.42 2.43
CA GLN A 74 -12.53 -11.09 1.84
C GLN A 74 -11.35 -10.77 0.91
N TRP A 75 -10.12 -11.13 1.30
CA TRP A 75 -8.93 -11.00 0.47
C TRP A 75 -9.09 -11.71 -0.87
N THR A 76 -9.49 -12.99 -0.84
CA THR A 76 -9.68 -13.79 -2.05
C THR A 76 -10.76 -13.19 -2.97
N ARG A 77 -11.89 -12.74 -2.39
CA ARG A 77 -12.94 -12.08 -3.15
C ARG A 77 -12.45 -10.80 -3.82
N MET A 78 -11.72 -9.97 -3.07
CA MET A 78 -11.19 -8.70 -3.59
C MET A 78 -10.14 -8.92 -4.67
N VAL A 79 -9.22 -9.87 -4.50
CA VAL A 79 -8.22 -10.19 -5.52
C VAL A 79 -8.89 -10.62 -6.82
N ASN A 80 -9.90 -11.49 -6.74
CA ASN A 80 -10.64 -11.94 -7.93
C ASN A 80 -11.46 -10.83 -8.58
N GLU A 81 -12.10 -9.96 -7.78
CA GLU A 81 -12.91 -8.86 -8.30
C GLU A 81 -12.06 -7.76 -8.93
N TYR A 82 -10.90 -7.46 -8.36
CA TYR A 82 -10.09 -6.30 -8.73
C TYR A 82 -8.94 -6.62 -9.67
N HIS A 83 -8.70 -7.89 -9.94
CA HIS A 83 -7.64 -8.37 -10.81
C HIS A 83 -7.65 -7.65 -12.18
N ASP A 84 -8.83 -7.49 -12.77
CA ASP A 84 -8.99 -6.91 -14.11
C ASP A 84 -8.78 -5.38 -14.15
N TYR A 85 -8.70 -4.71 -12.99
CA TYR A 85 -8.35 -3.29 -12.95
C TYR A 85 -6.89 -3.01 -13.29
N PHE A 86 -6.03 -4.03 -13.21
CA PHE A 86 -4.62 -3.95 -13.58
C PHE A 86 -4.37 -4.72 -14.88
N ASP A 87 -5.00 -4.27 -15.96
CA ASP A 87 -4.80 -4.90 -17.28
C ASP A 87 -3.52 -4.38 -17.94
N TYR A 88 -2.67 -5.31 -18.37
CA TYR A 88 -1.45 -5.05 -19.12
C TYR A 88 -1.56 -5.61 -20.52
N ALA A 89 -0.92 -4.96 -21.50
CA ALA A 89 -0.86 -5.47 -22.86
C ALA A 89 -0.27 -6.91 -22.90
N ASN A 90 -0.78 -7.75 -23.76
CA ASN A 90 -0.34 -9.16 -23.89
C ASN A 90 1.15 -9.31 -24.23
N THR A 91 1.77 -8.23 -24.74
CA THR A 91 3.21 -8.17 -25.04
C THR A 91 4.08 -7.92 -23.81
N VAL A 92 3.47 -7.56 -22.66
CA VAL A 92 4.22 -7.31 -21.42
C VAL A 92 4.67 -8.65 -20.83
N ASN A 93 5.97 -8.82 -20.70
CA ASN A 93 6.52 -10.00 -20.07
C ASN A 93 6.08 -10.07 -18.58
N ARG A 94 5.69 -11.27 -18.10
CA ARG A 94 5.19 -11.49 -16.74
C ARG A 94 3.90 -10.72 -16.40
N ARG A 95 3.06 -10.47 -17.40
CA ARG A 95 1.79 -9.75 -17.27
C ARG A 95 0.98 -10.22 -16.06
N ASP A 96 0.66 -11.51 -15.98
CA ASP A 96 -0.21 -12.08 -14.95
C ASP A 96 0.38 -11.91 -13.54
N SER A 97 1.68 -12.09 -13.39
CA SER A 97 2.36 -11.89 -12.11
C SER A 97 2.35 -10.42 -11.67
N MET A 98 2.47 -9.49 -12.61
CA MET A 98 2.42 -8.05 -12.32
C MET A 98 1.00 -7.62 -11.96
N GLN A 99 0.02 -8.11 -12.69
CA GLN A 99 -1.40 -7.86 -12.46
C GLN A 99 -1.81 -8.33 -11.05
N GLU A 100 -1.45 -9.56 -10.69
CA GLU A 100 -1.72 -10.12 -9.39
C GLU A 100 -1.01 -9.36 -8.25
N ALA A 101 0.28 -9.06 -8.41
CA ALA A 101 1.05 -8.33 -7.41
C ALA A 101 0.50 -6.92 -7.18
N ASN A 102 0.15 -6.20 -8.25
CA ASN A 102 -0.40 -4.86 -8.15
C ASN A 102 -1.80 -4.84 -7.54
N THR A 103 -2.65 -5.83 -7.85
CA THR A 103 -3.96 -5.98 -7.22
C THR A 103 -3.83 -6.15 -5.71
N ARG A 104 -2.98 -7.05 -5.27
CA ARG A 104 -2.73 -7.32 -3.84
C ARG A 104 -2.11 -6.10 -3.13
N LEU A 105 -1.17 -5.45 -3.78
CA LEU A 105 -0.54 -4.25 -3.23
C LEU A 105 -1.56 -3.10 -3.09
N ALA A 106 -2.41 -2.91 -4.08
CA ALA A 106 -3.45 -1.88 -4.04
C ALA A 106 -4.46 -2.10 -2.90
N ILE A 107 -4.81 -3.35 -2.57
CA ILE A 107 -5.68 -3.66 -1.43
C ILE A 107 -5.06 -3.20 -0.10
N LEU A 108 -3.75 -3.36 0.07
CA LEU A 108 -3.06 -3.02 1.32
C LEU A 108 -2.57 -1.56 1.38
N SER A 109 -2.37 -0.94 0.22
CA SER A 109 -1.89 0.44 0.17
C SER A 109 -2.98 1.41 0.62
N GLY A 110 -2.58 2.38 1.44
CA GLY A 110 -3.52 3.35 1.98
C GLY A 110 -4.40 2.83 3.12
N THR A 111 -4.07 1.66 3.70
CA THR A 111 -4.76 1.07 4.85
C THR A 111 -3.90 0.99 6.11
N VAL A 112 -2.73 1.59 6.08
CA VAL A 112 -1.82 1.75 7.21
C VAL A 112 -1.89 3.20 7.69
N PHE A 113 -2.02 3.40 8.99
CA PHE A 113 -2.24 4.69 9.63
C PHE A 113 -1.21 4.89 10.74
N SER A 114 -0.32 5.89 10.62
CA SER A 114 0.60 6.26 11.70
C SER A 114 -0.11 7.09 12.76
N ARG A 115 0.02 6.72 14.02
CA ARG A 115 -0.52 7.47 15.15
C ARG A 115 0.30 8.71 15.48
N THR A 116 1.53 8.79 15.00
CA THR A 116 2.36 10.00 15.08
C THR A 116 1.85 11.10 14.16
N ILE A 117 1.46 10.74 12.92
CA ILE A 117 0.93 11.67 11.91
C ILE A 117 -0.55 11.98 12.21
N ASN A 118 -1.29 11.01 12.70
CA ASN A 118 -2.73 11.08 12.95
C ASN A 118 -3.04 10.72 14.42
N PRO A 119 -2.81 11.66 15.36
CA PRO A 119 -2.96 11.41 16.79
C PRO A 119 -4.42 11.11 17.19
N ASP A 120 -4.61 10.54 18.37
CA ASP A 120 -5.91 10.06 18.87
C ASP A 120 -7.03 11.09 18.81
N ALA A 121 -6.73 12.35 19.10
CA ALA A 121 -7.73 13.42 19.09
C ALA A 121 -8.33 13.68 17.70
N ALA A 122 -7.55 13.46 16.64
CA ALA A 122 -8.01 13.66 15.25
C ALA A 122 -8.51 12.38 14.60
N PHE A 123 -8.08 11.20 15.10
CA PHE A 123 -8.36 9.90 14.46
C PHE A 123 -9.85 9.52 14.48
N ALA A 124 -10.58 9.98 15.48
CA ALA A 124 -12.03 9.76 15.56
C ALA A 124 -12.78 10.48 14.43
N ASP A 125 -12.31 11.66 14.03
CA ASP A 125 -12.92 12.45 12.96
C ASP A 125 -12.42 12.04 11.58
N SER A 126 -11.13 11.69 11.47
CA SER A 126 -10.53 11.28 10.20
C SER A 126 -9.32 10.36 10.39
N ALA A 127 -9.23 9.31 9.59
CA ALA A 127 -8.06 8.47 9.50
C ALA A 127 -7.27 8.82 8.24
N VAL A 128 -5.99 9.20 8.41
CA VAL A 128 -5.07 9.55 7.33
C VAL A 128 -4.07 8.43 7.15
N SER A 129 -4.03 7.82 5.97
CA SER A 129 -3.08 6.75 5.67
C SER A 129 -1.65 7.27 5.54
N THR A 130 -0.68 6.39 5.74
CA THR A 130 0.74 6.72 5.55
C THR A 130 1.05 7.01 4.09
N GLN A 131 0.38 6.29 3.17
CA GLN A 131 0.58 6.43 1.74
C GLN A 131 -0.63 5.89 0.97
N ALA A 132 -0.84 6.34 -0.27
CA ALA A 132 -1.76 5.77 -1.23
C ALA A 132 -0.99 5.08 -2.36
N PHE A 133 -1.53 3.99 -2.89
CA PHE A 133 -0.92 3.28 -4.01
C PHE A 133 -1.16 4.02 -5.33
N ASP A 134 -0.09 4.27 -6.07
CA ASP A 134 -0.14 4.79 -7.43
C ASP A 134 0.54 3.82 -8.40
N TYR A 135 -0.25 3.03 -9.10
CA TYR A 135 0.22 2.03 -10.04
C TYR A 135 0.63 2.61 -11.39
N GLN A 136 0.09 3.78 -11.78
CA GLN A 136 0.31 4.35 -13.11
C GLN A 136 1.63 5.06 -13.22
N THR A 137 1.96 5.90 -12.27
CA THR A 137 3.13 6.77 -12.36
C THR A 137 4.24 6.36 -11.43
N ARG A 138 3.94 5.63 -10.36
CA ARG A 138 4.85 5.35 -9.24
C ARG A 138 5.54 6.62 -8.71
N LYS A 139 5.02 7.77 -9.09
CA LYS A 139 5.43 9.08 -8.61
C LYS A 139 4.33 9.58 -7.71
N ALA A 140 4.70 10.11 -6.57
CA ALA A 140 3.82 10.99 -5.84
C ALA A 140 3.49 12.16 -6.79
N MET A 141 2.37 12.06 -7.49
CA MET A 141 1.79 13.24 -8.11
C MET A 141 1.31 14.10 -6.96
N ASP A 142 1.47 15.40 -7.07
CA ASP A 142 1.21 16.43 -6.06
C ASP A 142 -0.23 16.49 -5.50
N LEU A 143 -1.03 15.47 -5.77
CA LEU A 143 -2.42 15.37 -5.39
C LEU A 143 -2.60 14.24 -4.38
N GLU A 144 -2.44 14.55 -3.11
CA GLU A 144 -2.75 13.68 -1.98
C GLU A 144 -2.06 12.32 -2.01
N PRO A 145 -0.77 12.22 -1.57
CA PRO A 145 -0.02 10.97 -1.54
C PRO A 145 -0.57 9.97 -0.51
N TYR A 146 -1.62 10.32 0.20
CA TYR A 146 -2.28 9.54 1.23
C TYR A 146 -3.79 9.58 1.06
N ASN A 147 -4.48 8.59 1.62
CA ASN A 147 -5.94 8.58 1.70
C ASN A 147 -6.41 9.21 3.01
N ILE A 148 -7.51 9.97 2.92
CA ILE A 148 -8.22 10.49 4.08
C ILE A 148 -9.59 9.82 4.13
N PHE A 149 -9.93 9.24 5.28
CA PHE A 149 -11.22 8.60 5.56
C PHE A 149 -11.89 9.34 6.70
N TYR A 150 -12.98 10.00 6.40
CA TYR A 150 -13.76 10.74 7.39
C TYR A 150 -14.66 9.81 8.18
N ARG A 151 -14.81 10.08 9.48
CA ARG A 151 -15.63 9.30 10.41
C ARG A 151 -15.42 7.79 10.28
N PRO A 152 -14.18 7.31 10.50
CA PRO A 152 -13.79 5.94 10.18
C PRO A 152 -14.51 4.88 11.02
N PHE A 153 -15.06 5.26 12.20
CA PHE A 153 -15.77 4.37 13.13
C PHE A 153 -17.30 4.42 12.99
N ASP A 154 -17.84 5.38 12.24
CA ASP A 154 -19.28 5.50 12.02
C ASP A 154 -19.79 4.35 11.12
N ALA A 155 -21.11 4.18 11.11
CA ALA A 155 -21.77 3.19 10.23
C ALA A 155 -21.34 3.37 8.76
N GLY A 156 -20.80 2.32 8.16
CA GLY A 156 -20.22 2.33 6.81
C GLY A 156 -18.81 2.91 6.72
N GLY A 157 -18.22 3.36 7.82
CA GLY A 157 -16.81 3.78 7.88
C GLY A 157 -15.85 2.60 7.73
N ILE A 158 -14.57 2.91 7.50
CA ILE A 158 -13.56 1.88 7.23
C ILE A 158 -13.31 0.91 8.39
N PHE A 159 -13.59 1.33 9.62
CA PHE A 159 -13.46 0.49 10.82
C PHE A 159 -14.80 -0.04 11.34
N ASP A 160 -15.91 0.25 10.65
CA ASP A 160 -17.21 -0.30 11.01
C ASP A 160 -17.23 -1.83 10.85
N GLY A 161 -17.74 -2.53 11.86
CA GLY A 161 -17.83 -3.99 11.85
C GLY A 161 -16.50 -4.74 11.83
N THR A 162 -15.37 -4.06 12.06
CA THR A 162 -14.06 -4.70 12.16
C THR A 162 -13.80 -5.21 13.58
N SER A 163 -13.10 -6.33 13.72
CA SER A 163 -12.54 -6.76 15.00
C SER A 163 -11.16 -6.14 15.23
N ASP A 164 -10.80 -5.96 16.50
CA ASP A 164 -9.54 -5.38 16.91
C ASP A 164 -8.57 -6.44 17.42
N MET A 165 -7.34 -6.39 16.94
CA MET A 165 -6.24 -7.18 17.44
C MET A 165 -5.13 -6.24 17.90
N GLU A 166 -4.87 -6.20 19.20
CA GLU A 166 -3.80 -5.39 19.79
C GLU A 166 -2.43 -6.05 19.51
N CYS A 167 -1.48 -5.23 19.12
CA CYS A 167 -0.09 -5.59 18.88
C CYS A 167 0.83 -4.73 19.76
N SER A 168 2.11 -5.09 19.87
CA SER A 168 3.09 -4.35 20.68
C SER A 168 3.21 -2.87 20.28
N ASN A 169 3.08 -2.57 18.99
CA ASN A 169 3.21 -1.22 18.44
C ASN A 169 1.92 -0.70 17.77
N GLY A 170 0.76 -1.20 18.16
CA GLY A 170 -0.51 -0.68 17.67
C GLY A 170 -1.61 -1.70 17.51
N HIS A 171 -2.45 -1.52 16.49
CA HIS A 171 -3.66 -2.30 16.30
C HIS A 171 -3.81 -2.78 14.86
N VAL A 172 -4.27 -4.03 14.70
CA VAL A 172 -4.75 -4.57 13.43
C VAL A 172 -6.27 -4.64 13.48
N ARG A 173 -6.92 -3.89 12.60
CA ARG A 173 -8.38 -3.93 12.41
C ARG A 173 -8.70 -4.96 11.33
N ILE A 174 -9.34 -6.06 11.71
CA ILE A 174 -9.65 -7.18 10.83
C ILE A 174 -11.05 -7.00 10.24
N ALA A 175 -11.12 -6.90 8.93
CA ALA A 175 -12.33 -6.62 8.17
C ALA A 175 -12.86 -7.87 7.48
N SER A 176 -14.01 -8.38 7.91
CA SER A 176 -14.79 -9.38 7.16
C SER A 176 -15.57 -8.74 6.00
N GLN A 177 -15.84 -7.43 6.11
CA GLN A 177 -16.35 -6.58 5.05
C GLN A 177 -15.41 -5.38 4.93
N PHE A 178 -14.86 -5.15 3.75
CA PHE A 178 -13.84 -4.13 3.53
C PHE A 178 -14.48 -2.86 2.96
N ASN A 179 -14.68 -1.86 3.81
CA ASN A 179 -15.41 -0.63 3.49
C ASN A 179 -14.53 0.47 2.86
N VAL A 180 -13.34 0.13 2.37
CA VAL A 180 -12.48 1.10 1.67
C VAL A 180 -13.07 1.35 0.27
N PRO A 181 -13.40 2.61 -0.07
CA PRO A 181 -13.95 2.93 -1.38
C PRO A 181 -12.96 2.60 -2.50
N LYS A 182 -13.42 2.01 -3.60
CA LYS A 182 -12.60 1.70 -4.78
C LYS A 182 -11.87 2.93 -5.34
N THR A 183 -12.46 4.11 -5.20
CA THR A 183 -11.85 5.39 -5.57
C THR A 183 -10.61 5.76 -4.76
N LYS A 184 -10.42 5.15 -3.59
CA LYS A 184 -9.24 5.33 -2.74
C LYS A 184 -8.18 4.25 -2.95
N THR A 185 -8.52 3.16 -3.63
CA THR A 185 -7.66 1.99 -3.82
C THR A 185 -7.19 1.86 -5.27
N PHE A 186 -8.11 1.96 -6.24
CA PHE A 186 -7.86 1.63 -7.65
C PHE A 186 -8.05 2.81 -8.59
N PHE A 187 -8.80 3.82 -8.20
CA PHE A 187 -9.13 4.97 -9.04
C PHE A 187 -8.52 6.24 -8.49
N ARG A 188 -8.16 7.11 -9.39
CA ARG A 188 -7.63 8.42 -9.06
C ARG A 188 -8.59 9.50 -9.55
N THR A 189 -8.83 10.50 -8.71
CA THR A 189 -9.53 11.71 -9.15
C THR A 189 -8.57 12.56 -9.97
N VAL A 190 -8.89 12.79 -11.23
CA VAL A 190 -8.13 13.69 -12.10
C VAL A 190 -8.91 14.99 -12.23
N LYS A 191 -8.29 16.11 -11.86
CA LYS A 191 -8.82 17.45 -12.16
C LYS A 191 -8.39 17.83 -13.58
N VAL A 192 -9.36 17.99 -14.47
CA VAL A 192 -9.12 18.46 -15.83
C VAL A 192 -9.75 19.84 -15.97
N GLU A 193 -8.95 20.84 -16.28
CA GLU A 193 -9.48 22.17 -16.59
C GLU A 193 -10.18 22.15 -17.95
N ALA A 194 -11.34 22.80 -18.04
CA ALA A 194 -12.16 22.81 -19.26
C ALA A 194 -11.41 23.35 -20.49
N GLU A 195 -10.45 24.25 -20.29
CA GLU A 195 -9.61 24.77 -21.37
C GLU A 195 -8.65 23.70 -21.93
N ASN A 196 -8.21 22.76 -21.12
CA ASN A 196 -7.37 21.66 -21.58
C ASN A 196 -8.16 20.64 -22.40
N ILE A 197 -9.45 20.47 -22.11
CA ILE A 197 -10.35 19.63 -22.92
C ILE A 197 -10.49 20.23 -24.32
N ARG A 198 -10.67 21.54 -24.45
CA ARG A 198 -10.76 22.23 -25.75
C ARG A 198 -9.49 22.12 -26.59
N ARG A 199 -8.30 22.07 -25.98
CA ARG A 199 -7.04 21.84 -26.69
C ARG A 199 -6.90 20.42 -27.21
N GLN A 200 -7.49 19.45 -26.55
CA GLN A 200 -7.53 18.08 -27.03
C GLN A 200 -8.55 17.90 -28.14
N ASP A 201 -9.69 18.59 -28.11
CA ASP A 201 -10.69 18.58 -29.18
C ASP A 201 -10.15 19.10 -30.52
N THR A 202 -9.16 19.97 -30.51
CA THR A 202 -8.50 20.44 -31.74
C THR A 202 -7.49 19.42 -32.31
N LEU A 203 -7.17 18.37 -31.57
CA LEU A 203 -6.29 17.27 -31.99
C LEU A 203 -7.07 15.98 -32.30
N ILE A 204 -8.35 15.91 -31.91
CA ILE A 204 -9.24 14.80 -32.21
C ILE A 204 -10.10 15.25 -33.39
N ASP A 205 -10.05 14.49 -34.48
CA ASP A 205 -10.90 14.70 -35.66
C ASP A 205 -12.36 14.93 -35.20
N ALA A 206 -12.89 16.09 -35.54
CA ALA A 206 -14.24 16.55 -35.16
C ALA A 206 -15.38 15.61 -35.65
N SER A 207 -15.06 14.53 -36.32
CA SER A 207 -15.99 13.50 -36.78
C SER A 207 -16.24 12.37 -35.78
N GLN A 208 -15.51 12.31 -34.66
CA GLN A 208 -15.68 11.26 -33.64
C GLN A 208 -16.41 11.79 -32.42
N PRO A 209 -17.55 11.23 -32.03
CA PRO A 209 -18.21 11.59 -30.78
C PRO A 209 -17.35 11.16 -29.60
N LEU A 210 -17.15 12.07 -28.64
CA LEU A 210 -16.45 11.78 -27.39
C LEU A 210 -17.19 10.65 -26.65
N PRO A 211 -16.48 9.60 -26.18
CA PRO A 211 -17.10 8.63 -25.31
C PRO A 211 -17.49 9.30 -24.01
N ILE A 212 -18.79 9.31 -23.73
CA ILE A 212 -19.34 9.73 -22.44
C ILE A 212 -19.19 8.53 -21.51
N HIS A 213 -18.30 8.66 -20.54
CA HIS A 213 -18.15 7.70 -19.44
C HIS A 213 -18.67 8.30 -18.14
#